data_e24a7affa8f431ded8abdb43fa3f0a4c
#
_entry.id   e24a7affa8f431ded8abdb43fa3f0a4c
#
_cell.length_a   1.000
_cell.length_b   1.000
_cell.length_c   1.000
_cell.angle_alpha   90.00
_cell.angle_beta   90.00
_cell.angle_gamma   90.00
#
_symmetry.space_group_name_H-M   'P 1'
#
loop_
_entity.id
_entity.type
_entity.pdbx_description
1 polymer ?
#
loop_
_entity_poly.entity_id
_entity_poly.type
_entity_poly.pdbx_seq_one_letter_code
_entity_poly.pdbx_strand_id
1 'polypeptide(L)'
;DKGKSYIEHQATQNGTSYKAKLKAAIDRFLPACSDLEELLRRLDSHEDLYTRANAAAHFTASAWVVSPDRSQVLMAYHKLYDSWAWLGGHADGDRDLLAVALREVREESGLTEVRPVSEDLYSLEILTGAGHEKHGRYVSSHLHLNVTYLLEADPAAPICPKPDENSRVGWFSPEDA
;
A
#
# COMPACT_ATOMS: atom_id res chain seq x y z
N ASP A 1 21.61 20.60 -0.17
CA ASP A 1 21.75 20.38 1.28
C ASP A 1 20.57 20.87 2.13
N LYS A 2 19.74 21.80 1.65
CA LYS A 2 18.56 22.26 2.43
C LYS A 2 17.34 21.32 2.36
N GLY A 3 17.23 20.48 1.34
CA GLY A 3 16.12 19.51 1.20
C GLY A 3 16.27 18.28 2.10
N LYS A 4 17.49 17.81 2.34
CA LYS A 4 17.76 16.69 3.26
C LYS A 4 17.39 17.01 4.70
N SER A 5 17.69 18.23 5.16
CA SER A 5 17.39 18.69 6.52
C SER A 5 15.88 18.78 6.81
N TYR A 6 15.05 19.09 5.81
CA TYR A 6 13.59 19.22 6.00
C TYR A 6 12.90 17.86 6.14
N ILE A 7 13.36 16.86 5.37
CA ILE A 7 12.83 15.47 5.44
C ILE A 7 13.26 14.80 6.76
N GLU A 8 14.49 15.01 7.21
CA GLU A 8 14.96 14.51 8.51
C GLU A 8 14.24 15.19 9.69
N HIS A 9 13.83 16.46 9.54
CA HIS A 9 13.16 17.21 10.61
C HIS A 9 11.70 16.79 10.78
N GLN A 10 10.99 16.40 9.72
CA GLN A 10 9.63 15.84 9.81
C GLN A 10 9.62 14.41 10.36
N ALA A 11 10.66 13.61 10.08
CA ALA A 11 10.82 12.26 10.64
C ALA A 11 11.02 12.25 12.17
N THR A 12 11.33 13.39 12.78
CA THR A 12 11.66 13.50 14.21
C THR A 12 10.59 14.13 15.09
N GLN A 13 9.45 14.56 14.56
CA GLN A 13 8.42 15.22 15.40
C GLN A 13 7.75 14.31 16.43
N ASN A 14 7.91 12.97 16.35
CA ASN A 14 7.42 12.04 17.36
C ASN A 14 8.50 11.05 17.87
N GLY A 15 9.77 11.34 17.72
CA GLY A 15 10.87 10.58 18.34
C GLY A 15 11.13 9.17 17.81
N THR A 16 10.34 8.68 16.84
CA THR A 16 10.50 7.34 16.26
C THR A 16 10.47 7.44 14.74
N SER A 17 11.53 6.96 14.07
CA SER A 17 11.56 6.96 12.59
C SER A 17 10.48 6.04 12.01
N TYR A 18 9.97 6.32 10.80
CA TYR A 18 9.03 5.44 10.10
C TYR A 18 9.53 4.00 10.00
N LYS A 19 10.82 3.80 9.77
CA LYS A 19 11.45 2.48 9.78
C LYS A 19 11.28 1.76 11.13
N ALA A 20 11.46 2.46 12.24
CA ALA A 20 11.29 1.87 13.57
C ALA A 20 9.83 1.57 13.89
N LYS A 21 8.89 2.44 13.47
CA LYS A 21 7.46 2.17 13.58
C LYS A 21 7.05 0.95 12.76
N LEU A 22 7.54 0.84 11.53
CA LEU A 22 7.27 -0.28 10.65
C LEU A 22 7.85 -1.58 11.24
N LYS A 23 9.09 -1.58 11.73
CA LYS A 23 9.67 -2.74 12.44
C LYS A 23 8.85 -3.16 13.64
N ALA A 24 8.45 -2.23 14.50
CA ALA A 24 7.62 -2.52 15.66
C ALA A 24 6.22 -3.06 15.29
N ALA A 25 5.64 -2.60 14.18
CA ALA A 25 4.40 -3.15 13.66
C ALA A 25 4.61 -4.58 13.13
N ILE A 26 5.67 -4.82 12.37
CA ILE A 26 6.03 -6.14 11.84
C ILE A 26 6.27 -7.14 12.98
N ASP A 27 6.99 -6.75 14.04
CA ASP A 27 7.28 -7.60 15.19
C ASP A 27 6.00 -8.12 15.89
N ARG A 28 4.85 -7.44 15.71
CA ARG A 28 3.56 -7.91 16.23
C ARG A 28 2.99 -9.09 15.45
N PHE A 29 3.38 -9.25 14.19
CA PHE A 29 2.95 -10.37 13.35
C PHE A 29 3.87 -11.60 13.47
N LEU A 30 5.04 -11.46 14.13
CA LEU A 30 5.90 -12.59 14.45
C LEU A 30 5.28 -13.43 15.60
N PRO A 31 5.26 -14.77 15.49
CA PRO A 31 6.18 -15.66 14.77
C PRO A 31 5.56 -16.37 13.54
N ALA A 32 4.65 -15.77 12.82
CA ALA A 32 3.73 -16.52 11.96
C ALA A 32 4.17 -16.72 10.49
N CYS A 33 5.26 -16.09 10.00
CA CYS A 33 5.51 -16.10 8.55
C CYS A 33 6.98 -15.89 8.18
N SER A 34 7.51 -16.75 7.29
CA SER A 34 8.85 -16.61 6.69
C SER A 34 9.04 -15.29 5.91
N ASP A 35 7.97 -14.73 5.38
CA ASP A 35 7.97 -13.46 4.66
C ASP A 35 8.38 -12.29 5.55
N LEU A 36 8.04 -12.37 6.84
CA LEU A 36 8.42 -11.35 7.83
C LEU A 36 9.92 -11.35 8.12
N GLU A 37 10.54 -12.51 8.20
CA GLU A 37 12.00 -12.61 8.41
C GLU A 37 12.74 -12.00 7.20
N GLU A 38 12.30 -12.30 5.99
CA GLU A 38 12.88 -11.73 4.77
C GLU A 38 12.67 -10.21 4.70
N LEU A 39 11.49 -9.71 5.06
CA LEU A 39 11.21 -8.28 5.11
C LEU A 39 12.10 -7.56 6.13
N LEU A 40 12.23 -8.11 7.35
CA LEU A 40 13.09 -7.54 8.39
C LEU A 40 14.55 -7.54 7.94
N ARG A 41 15.00 -8.63 7.31
CA ARG A 41 16.35 -8.72 6.75
C ARG A 41 16.60 -7.62 5.71
N ARG A 42 15.64 -7.37 4.82
CA ARG A 42 15.72 -6.30 3.81
C ARG A 42 15.66 -4.90 4.44
N LEU A 43 14.82 -4.69 5.44
CA LEU A 43 14.77 -3.42 6.18
C LEU A 43 16.07 -3.11 6.88
N ASP A 44 16.83 -4.12 7.31
CA ASP A 44 18.13 -3.96 7.95
C ASP A 44 19.28 -3.87 6.94
N SER A 45 19.06 -4.25 5.68
CA SER A 45 19.97 -3.93 4.61
C SER A 45 19.95 -2.42 4.34
N HIS A 46 21.01 -1.89 3.74
CA HIS A 46 21.06 -0.47 3.37
C HIS A 46 20.40 -0.20 2.00
N GLU A 47 19.55 -1.14 1.52
CA GLU A 47 18.82 -0.99 0.27
C GLU A 47 17.74 0.09 0.40
N ASP A 48 17.56 0.87 -0.65
CA ASP A 48 16.37 1.74 -0.76
C ASP A 48 15.19 0.91 -1.26
N LEU A 49 14.31 0.55 -0.35
CA LEU A 49 13.11 -0.24 -0.63
C LEU A 49 11.90 0.63 -0.97
N TYR A 50 12.01 1.95 -0.90
CA TYR A 50 10.87 2.85 -1.12
C TYR A 50 10.73 3.32 -2.56
N THR A 51 11.69 3.00 -3.44
CA THR A 51 11.65 3.40 -4.85
C THR A 51 11.70 2.20 -5.78
N ARG A 52 11.09 2.34 -6.95
CA ARG A 52 11.17 1.35 -8.05
C ARG A 52 12.56 1.27 -8.69
N ALA A 53 13.50 2.12 -8.27
CA ALA A 53 14.90 1.97 -8.64
C ALA A 53 15.49 0.66 -8.09
N ASN A 54 14.97 0.16 -6.96
CA ASN A 54 15.21 -1.21 -6.53
C ASN A 54 14.33 -2.15 -7.36
N ALA A 55 14.88 -2.66 -8.46
CA ALA A 55 14.18 -3.53 -9.39
C ALA A 55 13.96 -4.96 -8.87
N ALA A 56 14.53 -5.32 -7.72
CA ALA A 56 14.37 -6.64 -7.12
C ALA A 56 13.21 -6.70 -6.13
N ALA A 57 13.06 -5.64 -5.32
CA ALA A 57 12.01 -5.55 -4.31
C ALA A 57 11.78 -4.10 -3.89
N HIS A 58 10.53 -3.69 -3.74
CA HIS A 58 10.18 -2.37 -3.21
C HIS A 58 8.81 -2.37 -2.53
N PHE A 59 8.57 -1.35 -1.69
CA PHE A 59 7.32 -1.23 -0.96
C PHE A 59 6.15 -0.82 -1.86
N THR A 60 5.02 -1.49 -1.58
CA THR A 60 3.68 -1.07 -1.95
C THR A 60 2.83 -0.90 -0.69
N ALA A 61 1.83 -0.05 -0.74
CA ALA A 61 0.88 0.13 0.32
C ALA A 61 -0.54 -0.01 -0.23
N SER A 62 -1.32 -0.84 0.44
CA SER A 62 -2.68 -1.19 0.04
C SER A 62 -3.67 -0.90 1.16
N ALA A 63 -4.94 -0.93 0.83
CA ALA A 63 -6.02 -0.74 1.78
C ALA A 63 -7.16 -1.73 1.56
N TRP A 64 -7.62 -2.33 2.64
CA TRP A 64 -8.99 -2.81 2.75
C TRP A 64 -9.86 -1.64 3.18
N VAL A 65 -10.72 -1.17 2.27
CA VAL A 65 -11.64 -0.07 2.54
C VAL A 65 -13.00 -0.66 2.83
N VAL A 66 -13.52 -0.43 4.03
CA VAL A 66 -14.78 -1.01 4.49
C VAL A 66 -15.81 0.08 4.80
N SER A 67 -17.10 -0.28 4.73
CA SER A 67 -18.17 0.57 5.24
C SER A 67 -18.10 0.67 6.77
N PRO A 68 -18.68 1.72 7.41
CA PRO A 68 -18.66 1.89 8.85
C PRO A 68 -19.30 0.70 9.62
N ASP A 69 -20.29 0.06 9.05
CA ASP A 69 -20.97 -1.12 9.60
C ASP A 69 -20.30 -2.46 9.26
N ARG A 70 -19.18 -2.42 8.47
CA ARG A 70 -18.43 -3.59 8.01
C ARG A 70 -19.22 -4.54 7.10
N SER A 71 -20.32 -4.11 6.54
CA SER A 71 -21.14 -4.91 5.62
C SER A 71 -20.63 -4.90 4.18
N GLN A 72 -19.75 -3.96 3.83
CA GLN A 72 -19.25 -3.81 2.47
C GLN A 72 -17.76 -3.53 2.44
N VAL A 73 -17.11 -3.97 1.36
CA VAL A 73 -15.71 -3.68 1.02
C VAL A 73 -15.64 -3.05 -0.36
N LEU A 74 -14.74 -2.09 -0.54
CA LEU A 74 -14.50 -1.41 -1.80
C LEU A 74 -13.43 -2.16 -2.59
N MET A 75 -13.72 -2.44 -3.86
CA MET A 75 -12.80 -3.10 -4.79
C MET A 75 -12.68 -2.29 -6.08
N ALA A 76 -11.54 -2.39 -6.73
CA ALA A 76 -11.30 -1.85 -8.07
C ALA A 76 -11.03 -2.98 -9.07
N TYR A 77 -11.57 -2.86 -10.29
CA TYR A 77 -11.28 -3.81 -11.36
C TYR A 77 -10.02 -3.39 -12.10
N HIS A 78 -8.93 -4.05 -11.78
CA HIS A 78 -7.61 -3.71 -12.27
C HIS A 78 -7.39 -4.25 -13.70
N LYS A 79 -7.06 -3.36 -14.65
CA LYS A 79 -6.94 -3.70 -16.08
C LYS A 79 -5.80 -4.67 -16.39
N LEU A 80 -4.67 -4.54 -15.68
CA LEU A 80 -3.50 -5.40 -15.90
C LEU A 80 -3.74 -6.84 -15.47
N TYR A 81 -4.44 -7.02 -14.34
CA TYR A 81 -4.71 -8.34 -13.78
C TYR A 81 -6.04 -8.93 -14.24
N ASP A 82 -6.87 -8.12 -14.94
CA ASP A 82 -8.21 -8.49 -15.41
C ASP A 82 -9.08 -9.08 -14.29
N SER A 83 -9.01 -8.49 -13.10
CA SER A 83 -9.68 -8.98 -11.89
C SER A 83 -10.04 -7.85 -10.93
N TRP A 84 -11.00 -8.13 -10.03
CA TRP A 84 -11.23 -7.30 -8.86
C TRP A 84 -10.09 -7.47 -7.87
N ALA A 85 -9.66 -6.36 -7.27
CA ALA A 85 -8.60 -6.32 -6.28
C ALA A 85 -8.87 -5.21 -5.26
N TRP A 86 -8.25 -5.31 -4.11
CA TRP A 86 -8.16 -4.19 -3.17
C TRP A 86 -7.32 -3.05 -3.77
N LEU A 87 -7.49 -1.84 -3.24
CA LEU A 87 -6.84 -0.64 -3.75
C LEU A 87 -5.44 -0.50 -3.17
N GLY A 88 -4.52 0.07 -3.94
CA GLY A 88 -3.17 0.32 -3.48
C GLY A 88 -2.16 0.54 -4.61
N GLY A 89 -0.98 1.00 -4.23
CA GLY A 89 0.07 1.31 -5.20
C GLY A 89 1.46 1.37 -4.58
N HIS A 90 2.39 1.90 -5.37
CA HIS A 90 3.79 1.95 -5.01
C HIS A 90 4.10 3.12 -4.07
N ALA A 91 5.08 2.91 -3.20
CA ALA A 91 5.58 3.95 -2.31
C ALA A 91 6.19 5.15 -3.06
N ASP A 92 6.89 4.89 -4.17
CA ASP A 92 7.50 5.88 -5.07
C ASP A 92 8.30 6.97 -4.35
N GLY A 93 9.04 6.57 -3.33
CA GLY A 93 9.90 7.42 -2.50
C GLY A 93 9.25 7.94 -1.23
N ASP A 94 7.94 7.81 -1.09
CA ASP A 94 7.25 8.16 0.15
C ASP A 94 7.50 7.07 1.21
N ARG A 95 7.84 7.50 2.42
CA ARG A 95 8.14 6.60 3.55
C ARG A 95 6.97 6.43 4.50
N ASP A 96 5.95 7.27 4.38
CA ASP A 96 4.69 7.15 5.11
C ASP A 96 3.73 6.25 4.32
N LEU A 97 3.81 4.94 4.57
CA LEU A 97 3.03 3.96 3.83
C LEU A 97 1.52 4.06 4.10
N LEU A 98 1.09 4.60 5.26
CA LEU A 98 -0.32 4.92 5.49
C LEU A 98 -0.78 6.08 4.60
N ALA A 99 0.04 7.12 4.48
CA ALA A 99 -0.26 8.22 3.56
C ALA A 99 -0.30 7.75 2.11
N VAL A 100 0.58 6.82 1.71
CA VAL A 100 0.53 6.16 0.39
C VAL A 100 -0.80 5.44 0.20
N ALA A 101 -1.21 4.57 1.11
CA ALA A 101 -2.47 3.83 1.00
C ALA A 101 -3.68 4.76 0.89
N LEU A 102 -3.73 5.84 1.69
CA LEU A 102 -4.79 6.85 1.63
C LEU A 102 -4.81 7.60 0.29
N ARG A 103 -3.65 7.91 -0.27
CA ARG A 103 -3.51 8.56 -1.57
C ARG A 103 -4.04 7.65 -2.67
N GLU A 104 -3.57 6.42 -2.73
CA GLU A 104 -3.97 5.44 -3.75
C GLU A 104 -5.49 5.19 -3.72
N VAL A 105 -6.09 5.02 -2.52
CA VAL A 105 -7.55 4.87 -2.41
C VAL A 105 -8.28 6.06 -3.03
N ARG A 106 -7.84 7.29 -2.73
CA ARG A 106 -8.48 8.49 -3.30
C ARG A 106 -8.32 8.56 -4.82
N GLU A 107 -7.13 8.25 -5.33
CA GLU A 107 -6.85 8.27 -6.76
C GLU A 107 -7.63 7.20 -7.52
N GLU A 108 -7.68 5.97 -7.00
CA GLU A 108 -8.28 4.83 -7.67
C GLU A 108 -9.81 4.78 -7.56
N SER A 109 -10.39 5.38 -6.52
CA SER A 109 -11.84 5.34 -6.27
C SER A 109 -12.55 6.68 -6.38
N GLY A 110 -11.83 7.79 -6.41
CA GLY A 110 -12.41 9.13 -6.36
C GLY A 110 -12.98 9.54 -4.99
N LEU A 111 -12.89 8.68 -3.98
CA LEU A 111 -13.33 9.01 -2.62
C LEU A 111 -12.48 10.14 -2.04
N THR A 112 -13.11 11.16 -1.47
CA THR A 112 -12.43 12.27 -0.80
C THR A 112 -12.29 12.04 0.69
N GLU A 113 -13.32 11.49 1.32
CA GLU A 113 -13.40 11.24 2.76
C GLU A 113 -13.10 9.77 3.05
N VAL A 114 -11.82 9.50 3.32
CA VAL A 114 -11.32 8.16 3.72
C VAL A 114 -10.48 8.33 4.96
N ARG A 115 -10.69 7.50 5.96
CA ARG A 115 -9.98 7.57 7.23
C ARG A 115 -9.45 6.19 7.65
N PRO A 116 -8.31 6.10 8.32
CA PRO A 116 -7.84 4.86 8.90
C PRO A 116 -8.72 4.46 10.09
N VAL A 117 -9.02 3.17 10.20
CA VAL A 117 -9.65 2.59 11.40
C VAL A 117 -8.62 2.54 12.53
N SER A 118 -7.35 2.28 12.18
CA SER A 118 -6.19 2.33 13.05
C SER A 118 -4.97 2.72 12.21
N GLU A 119 -3.96 3.33 12.84
CA GLU A 119 -2.65 3.56 12.20
C GLU A 119 -1.80 2.29 12.14
N ASP A 120 -2.23 1.21 12.79
CA ASP A 120 -1.53 -0.08 12.75
C ASP A 120 -1.72 -0.79 11.42
N LEU A 121 -0.75 -1.60 11.05
CA LEU A 121 -0.87 -2.50 9.90
C LEU A 121 -2.00 -3.49 10.12
N TYR A 122 -2.82 -3.68 9.09
CA TYR A 122 -3.84 -4.72 9.06
C TYR A 122 -3.23 -6.06 8.63
N SER A 123 -2.45 -6.06 7.55
CA SER A 123 -1.70 -7.23 7.09
C SER A 123 -0.40 -6.84 6.39
N LEU A 124 0.42 -7.85 6.12
CA LEU A 124 1.68 -7.72 5.42
C LEU A 124 1.93 -8.97 4.58
N GLU A 125 2.25 -8.77 3.32
CA GLU A 125 2.50 -9.83 2.35
C GLU A 125 3.72 -9.52 1.49
N ILE A 126 4.44 -10.56 1.05
CA ILE A 126 5.38 -10.45 -0.06
C ILE A 126 4.71 -11.00 -1.32
N LEU A 127 4.36 -10.11 -2.23
CA LEU A 127 3.66 -10.44 -3.47
C LEU A 127 4.65 -10.43 -4.63
N THR A 128 4.48 -11.35 -5.57
CA THR A 128 5.28 -11.35 -6.80
C THR A 128 4.61 -10.51 -7.88
N GLY A 129 5.24 -9.40 -8.25
CA GLY A 129 4.90 -8.68 -9.48
C GLY A 129 5.38 -9.47 -10.69
N ALA A 130 4.46 -9.90 -11.55
CA ALA A 130 4.83 -10.59 -12.78
C ALA A 130 5.56 -9.65 -13.75
N GLY A 131 6.53 -10.19 -14.49
CA GLY A 131 7.20 -9.45 -15.56
C GLY A 131 6.19 -9.01 -16.63
N HIS A 132 6.24 -7.76 -17.04
CA HIS A 132 5.31 -7.18 -18.01
C HIS A 132 5.99 -6.08 -18.83
N GLU A 133 5.37 -5.70 -19.93
CA GLU A 133 5.80 -4.55 -20.72
C GLU A 133 5.02 -3.30 -20.29
N LYS A 134 5.74 -2.22 -19.98
CA LYS A 134 5.15 -0.92 -19.64
C LYS A 134 5.85 0.18 -20.45
N HIS A 135 5.07 0.95 -21.23
CA HIS A 135 5.58 2.03 -22.09
C HIS A 135 6.74 1.59 -23.01
N GLY A 136 6.64 0.39 -23.61
CA GLY A 136 7.65 -0.14 -24.52
C GLY A 136 8.96 -0.59 -23.84
N ARG A 137 8.96 -0.74 -22.52
CA ARG A 137 10.08 -1.28 -21.73
C ARG A 137 9.65 -2.49 -20.95
N TYR A 138 10.48 -3.53 -20.96
CA TYR A 138 10.26 -4.70 -20.13
C TYR A 138 10.58 -4.40 -18.68
N VAL A 139 9.62 -4.67 -17.79
CA VAL A 139 9.77 -4.67 -16.35
C VAL A 139 9.92 -6.12 -15.91
N SER A 140 11.04 -6.46 -15.27
CA SER A 140 11.28 -7.82 -14.77
C SER A 140 10.34 -8.17 -13.63
N SER A 141 10.13 -9.46 -13.40
CA SER A 141 9.48 -9.96 -12.19
C SER A 141 10.24 -9.48 -10.95
N HIS A 142 9.50 -9.01 -9.96
CA HIS A 142 10.05 -8.42 -8.72
C HIS A 142 9.12 -8.66 -7.54
N LEU A 143 9.60 -8.36 -6.34
CA LEU A 143 8.81 -8.50 -5.12
C LEU A 143 8.19 -7.16 -4.72
N HIS A 144 6.90 -7.18 -4.46
CA HIS A 144 6.20 -6.12 -3.74
C HIS A 144 6.19 -6.47 -2.25
N LEU A 145 6.85 -5.65 -1.44
CA LEU A 145 6.78 -5.70 0.01
C LEU A 145 5.52 -4.95 0.40
N ASN A 146 4.39 -5.64 0.36
CA ASN A 146 3.08 -5.01 0.53
C ASN A 146 2.70 -4.88 1.99
N VAL A 147 2.31 -3.67 2.40
CA VAL A 147 1.68 -3.42 3.69
C VAL A 147 0.26 -2.97 3.46
N THR A 148 -0.69 -3.53 4.20
CA THR A 148 -2.11 -3.22 4.06
C THR A 148 -2.64 -2.53 5.31
N TYR A 149 -3.45 -1.49 5.11
CA TYR A 149 -4.16 -0.78 6.16
C TYR A 149 -5.67 -1.02 6.07
N LEU A 150 -6.34 -1.02 7.23
CA LEU A 150 -7.79 -1.03 7.27
C LEU A 150 -8.30 0.40 7.28
N LEU A 151 -8.97 0.80 6.22
CA LEU A 151 -9.55 2.12 6.04
C LEU A 151 -11.08 2.04 6.05
N GLU A 152 -11.72 3.17 6.29
CA GLU A 152 -13.17 3.28 6.35
C GLU A 152 -13.64 4.45 5.49
N ALA A 153 -14.72 4.24 4.74
CA ALA A 153 -15.38 5.27 3.95
C ALA A 153 -16.89 5.04 3.88
N ASP A 154 -17.65 6.11 3.58
CA ASP A 154 -19.09 6.03 3.40
C ASP A 154 -19.42 5.38 2.04
N PRO A 155 -20.12 4.23 1.99
CA PRO A 155 -20.51 3.59 0.73
C PRO A 155 -21.52 4.39 -0.10
N ALA A 156 -22.18 5.39 0.48
CA ALA A 156 -23.05 6.32 -0.24
C ALA A 156 -22.30 7.45 -0.95
N ALA A 157 -21.00 7.63 -0.65
CA ALA A 157 -20.17 8.64 -1.31
C ALA A 157 -19.98 8.29 -2.80
N PRO A 158 -19.91 9.28 -3.68
CA PRO A 158 -19.67 9.04 -5.10
C PRO A 158 -18.29 8.43 -5.32
N ILE A 159 -18.24 7.39 -6.16
CA ILE A 159 -17.00 6.70 -6.56
C ILE A 159 -16.80 6.82 -8.07
N CYS A 160 -15.54 6.88 -8.49
CA CYS A 160 -15.12 6.98 -9.89
C CYS A 160 -13.80 6.24 -10.09
N PRO A 161 -13.71 5.28 -11.03
CA PRO A 161 -12.47 4.58 -11.28
C PRO A 161 -11.41 5.51 -11.89
N LYS A 162 -10.12 5.22 -11.66
CA LYS A 162 -8.98 5.85 -12.33
C LYS A 162 -8.79 5.22 -13.71
N PRO A 163 -9.11 5.93 -14.82
CA PRO A 163 -9.28 5.28 -16.12
C PRO A 163 -8.01 4.68 -16.74
N ASP A 164 -6.84 5.07 -16.30
CA ASP A 164 -5.55 4.55 -16.77
C ASP A 164 -5.17 3.22 -16.09
N GLU A 165 -5.66 2.94 -14.89
CA GLU A 165 -5.36 1.74 -14.11
C GLU A 165 -6.55 0.81 -13.95
N ASN A 166 -7.72 1.38 -13.64
CA ASN A 166 -8.93 0.62 -13.30
C ASN A 166 -10.07 0.91 -14.28
N SER A 167 -10.86 -0.09 -14.61
CA SER A 167 -12.04 0.07 -15.46
C SER A 167 -13.33 0.25 -14.67
N ARG A 168 -13.38 -0.23 -13.44
CA ARG A 168 -14.53 -0.17 -12.54
C ARG A 168 -14.07 -0.05 -11.10
N VAL A 169 -14.93 0.49 -10.26
CA VAL A 169 -14.82 0.49 -8.79
C VAL A 169 -16.20 0.23 -8.23
N GLY A 170 -16.30 -0.52 -7.13
CA GLY A 170 -17.61 -0.89 -6.57
C GLY A 170 -17.50 -1.45 -5.16
N TRP A 171 -18.62 -1.37 -4.45
CA TRP A 171 -18.80 -1.96 -3.14
C TRP A 171 -19.38 -3.36 -3.26
N PHE A 172 -18.85 -4.29 -2.49
CA PHE A 172 -19.24 -5.71 -2.46
C PHE A 172 -19.52 -6.16 -1.02
N SER A 173 -20.30 -7.20 -0.85
CA SER A 173 -20.30 -7.91 0.43
C SER A 173 -18.94 -8.58 0.66
N PRO A 174 -18.50 -8.81 1.91
CA PRO A 174 -17.24 -9.51 2.17
C PRO A 174 -17.21 -10.95 1.61
N GLU A 175 -18.37 -11.56 1.39
CA GLU A 175 -18.48 -12.91 0.82
C GLU A 175 -18.31 -12.93 -0.71
N ASP A 176 -18.55 -11.77 -1.38
CA ASP A 176 -18.46 -11.63 -2.84
C ASP A 176 -17.15 -10.98 -3.32
N ALA A 177 -16.28 -10.55 -2.37
CA ALA A 177 -15.05 -9.80 -2.62
C ALA A 177 -13.81 -10.68 -2.90
#